data_645c4d4ae0eda007f66b85c5febc2d3d
#
_entry.id   645c4d4ae0eda007f66b85c5febc2d3d
#
_cell.length_a   1.000
_cell.length_b   1.000
_cell.length_c   1.000
_cell.angle_alpha   90.00
_cell.angle_beta   90.00
_cell.angle_gamma   90.00
#
_symmetry.space_group_name_H-M   'P 1'
#
loop_
_entity.id
_entity.type
_entity.pdbx_description
1 polymer ?
#
loop_
_entity_poly.entity_id
_entity_poly.type
_entity_poly.pdbx_seq_one_letter_code
_entity_poly.pdbx_strand_id
1 'polypeptide(L)'
;MTRVVVDTGPLVALLNRRDRHHVWVREVLDTVEPPIFTCEAVVSEACFLLGRLASGQDALLALLANDVVRIDFRLHTEIDTVRGLMRKFASVPMSLADACLVRMSELDAQTTIVTMDGDFSVYRRNRRQVIPTIMPGRGG
;
A
#
# COMPACT_ATOMS: atom_id res chain seq x y z
N MET A 1 -18.06 -5.82 2.68
CA MET A 1 -16.91 -6.43 2.00
C MET A 1 -15.67 -5.60 2.25
N THR A 2 -14.57 -6.25 2.54
CA THR A 2 -13.30 -5.57 2.78
C THR A 2 -12.67 -5.15 1.46
N ARG A 3 -12.28 -3.89 1.36
CA ARG A 3 -11.48 -3.36 0.27
C ARG A 3 -10.01 -3.39 0.70
N VAL A 4 -9.18 -4.09 -0.03
CA VAL A 4 -7.77 -4.24 0.32
C VAL A 4 -6.91 -3.29 -0.50
N VAL A 5 -6.10 -2.52 0.19
CA VAL A 5 -5.12 -1.58 -0.39
C VAL A 5 -3.73 -2.07 0.02
N VAL A 6 -2.79 -2.08 -0.91
CA VAL A 6 -1.45 -2.62 -0.68
C VAL A 6 -0.39 -1.52 -0.70
N ASP A 7 0.49 -1.55 0.29
CA ASP A 7 1.66 -0.69 0.39
C ASP A 7 2.85 -1.26 -0.41
N THR A 8 3.91 -0.48 -0.53
CA THR A 8 5.11 -0.80 -1.30
C THR A 8 5.79 -2.09 -0.84
N GLY A 9 6.03 -2.24 0.46
CA GLY A 9 6.74 -3.40 1.01
C GLY A 9 6.10 -4.72 0.62
N PRO A 10 4.81 -4.92 0.90
CA PRO A 10 4.11 -6.14 0.49
C PRO A 10 4.13 -6.37 -1.03
N LEU A 11 4.02 -5.32 -1.82
CA LEU A 11 4.05 -5.46 -3.28
C LEU A 11 5.41 -5.97 -3.78
N VAL A 12 6.48 -5.42 -3.25
CA VAL A 12 7.85 -5.87 -3.54
C VAL A 12 8.07 -7.32 -3.07
N ALA A 13 7.62 -7.65 -1.86
CA ALA A 13 7.74 -8.99 -1.31
C ALA A 13 6.97 -10.04 -2.14
N LEU A 14 5.81 -9.67 -2.68
CA LEU A 14 5.04 -10.54 -3.56
C LEU A 14 5.84 -10.92 -4.81
N LEU A 15 6.60 -9.99 -5.36
CA LEU A 15 7.31 -10.15 -6.62
C LEU A 15 8.76 -10.59 -6.46
N ASN A 16 9.28 -10.61 -5.23
CA ASN A 16 10.62 -11.07 -4.92
C ASN A 16 10.55 -12.33 -4.05
N ARG A 17 10.78 -13.50 -4.66
CA ARG A 17 10.70 -14.79 -3.96
C ARG A 17 11.72 -14.94 -2.82
N ARG A 18 12.80 -14.13 -2.82
CA ARG A 18 13.82 -14.13 -1.78
C ARG A 18 13.51 -13.19 -0.62
N ASP A 19 12.43 -12.39 -0.74
CA ASP A 19 12.03 -11.51 0.34
C ASP A 19 11.56 -12.34 1.53
N ARG A 20 11.98 -11.95 2.74
CA ARG A 20 11.62 -12.67 3.97
C ARG A 20 10.12 -12.72 4.21
N HIS A 21 9.36 -11.78 3.67
CA HIS A 21 7.92 -11.70 3.81
C HIS A 21 7.14 -12.23 2.60
N HIS A 22 7.84 -12.86 1.64
CA HIS A 22 7.19 -13.36 0.42
C HIS A 22 6.06 -14.34 0.72
N VAL A 23 6.31 -15.33 1.58
CA VAL A 23 5.29 -16.34 1.93
C VAL A 23 4.13 -15.69 2.65
N TRP A 24 4.42 -14.79 3.60
CA TRP A 24 3.38 -14.08 4.35
C TRP A 24 2.44 -13.30 3.41
N VAL A 25 3.02 -12.54 2.49
CA VAL A 25 2.21 -11.73 1.54
C VAL A 25 1.36 -12.63 0.66
N ARG A 26 1.91 -13.71 0.15
CA ARG A 26 1.16 -14.66 -0.67
C ARG A 26 -0.01 -15.24 0.10
N GLU A 27 0.18 -15.64 1.34
CA GLU A 27 -0.89 -16.17 2.18
C GLU A 27 -1.99 -15.14 2.40
N VAL A 28 -1.62 -13.90 2.69
CA VAL A 28 -2.59 -12.80 2.88
C VAL A 28 -3.38 -12.55 1.61
N LEU A 29 -2.70 -12.40 0.47
CA LEU A 29 -3.37 -12.04 -0.79
C LEU A 29 -4.16 -13.19 -1.39
N ASP A 30 -3.82 -14.44 -1.08
CA ASP A 30 -4.61 -15.61 -1.49
C ASP A 30 -6.02 -15.61 -0.87
N THR A 31 -6.22 -14.89 0.22
CA THR A 31 -7.53 -14.76 0.87
C THR A 31 -8.37 -13.61 0.29
N VAL A 32 -7.81 -12.83 -0.61
CA VAL A 32 -8.43 -11.61 -1.15
C VAL A 32 -8.77 -11.81 -2.61
N GLU A 33 -10.02 -11.50 -2.98
CA GLU A 33 -10.40 -11.49 -4.39
C GLU A 33 -9.82 -10.27 -5.10
N PRO A 34 -9.20 -10.44 -6.28
CA PRO A 34 -8.78 -9.30 -7.09
C PRO A 34 -9.99 -8.44 -7.55
N PRO A 35 -9.77 -7.16 -7.80
CA PRO A 35 -8.49 -6.47 -7.71
C PRO A 35 -8.15 -6.05 -6.29
N ILE A 36 -6.84 -5.99 -5.99
CA ILE A 36 -6.33 -5.23 -4.85
C ILE A 36 -5.97 -3.84 -5.32
N PHE A 37 -6.06 -2.86 -4.44
CA PHE A 37 -5.94 -1.45 -4.83
C PHE A 37 -4.64 -0.85 -4.31
N THR A 38 -4.15 0.16 -5.02
CA THR A 38 -2.99 0.94 -4.62
C THR A 38 -3.02 2.32 -5.28
N CYS A 39 -1.94 3.07 -5.14
CA CYS A 39 -1.76 4.38 -5.77
C CYS A 39 -0.47 4.41 -6.59
N GLU A 40 -0.36 5.40 -7.47
CA GLU A 40 0.81 5.52 -8.35
C GLU A 40 2.11 5.77 -7.57
N ALA A 41 2.04 6.48 -6.44
CA ALA A 41 3.21 6.70 -5.60
C ALA A 41 3.80 5.36 -5.10
N VAL A 42 2.95 4.40 -4.71
CA VAL A 42 3.36 3.06 -4.31
C VAL A 42 3.97 2.32 -5.51
N VAL A 43 3.33 2.37 -6.66
CA VAL A 43 3.84 1.70 -7.86
C VAL A 43 5.21 2.25 -8.25
N SER A 44 5.39 3.56 -8.22
CA SER A 44 6.68 4.19 -8.52
C SER A 44 7.79 3.73 -7.58
N GLU A 45 7.51 3.70 -6.28
CA GLU A 45 8.46 3.26 -5.28
C GLU A 45 8.80 1.77 -5.43
N ALA A 46 7.79 0.93 -5.66
CA ALA A 46 7.96 -0.50 -5.90
C ALA A 46 8.78 -0.76 -7.17
N CYS A 47 8.53 -0.03 -8.25
CA CYS A 47 9.33 -0.12 -9.48
C CYS A 47 10.80 0.18 -9.21
N PHE A 48 11.08 1.21 -8.44
CA PHE A 48 12.45 1.55 -8.08
C PHE A 48 13.14 0.39 -7.32
N LEU A 49 12.45 -0.15 -6.32
CA LEU A 49 13.00 -1.24 -5.50
C LEU A 49 13.15 -2.55 -6.28
N LEU A 50 12.32 -2.79 -7.28
CA LEU A 50 12.38 -3.98 -8.12
C LEU A 50 13.37 -3.85 -9.29
N GLY A 51 14.00 -2.69 -9.45
CA GLY A 51 14.88 -2.42 -10.60
C GLY A 51 16.08 -3.34 -10.72
N ARG A 52 16.50 -3.99 -9.62
CA ARG A 52 17.62 -4.93 -9.60
C ARG A 52 17.24 -6.37 -9.89
N LEU A 53 15.95 -6.67 -9.92
CA LEU A 53 15.45 -8.01 -10.21
C LEU A 53 15.17 -8.15 -11.70
N ALA A 54 15.66 -9.23 -12.31
CA ALA A 54 15.32 -9.55 -13.68
C ALA A 54 13.79 -9.68 -13.80
N SER A 55 13.20 -8.92 -14.72
CA SER A 55 11.76 -8.91 -14.99
C SER A 55 10.88 -8.45 -13.81
N GLY A 56 11.46 -7.90 -12.72
CA GLY A 56 10.69 -7.47 -11.55
C GLY A 56 9.74 -6.32 -11.86
N GLN A 57 10.22 -5.31 -12.57
CA GLN A 57 9.38 -4.17 -12.97
C GLN A 57 8.28 -4.57 -13.94
N ASP A 58 8.63 -5.41 -14.92
CA ASP A 58 7.64 -5.90 -15.88
C ASP A 58 6.56 -6.73 -15.19
N ALA A 59 6.94 -7.57 -14.23
CA ALA A 59 5.99 -8.36 -13.46
C ALA A 59 5.01 -7.46 -12.68
N LEU A 60 5.50 -6.37 -12.09
CA LEU A 60 4.64 -5.41 -11.40
C LEU A 60 3.65 -4.77 -12.37
N LEU A 61 4.14 -4.30 -13.51
CA LEU A 61 3.28 -3.65 -14.51
C LEU A 61 2.29 -4.64 -15.11
N ALA A 62 2.64 -5.91 -15.22
CA ALA A 62 1.72 -6.96 -15.66
C ALA A 62 0.57 -7.17 -14.68
N LEU A 63 0.80 -7.06 -13.38
CA LEU A 63 -0.28 -7.11 -12.39
C LEU A 63 -1.31 -6.00 -12.62
N LEU A 64 -0.84 -4.81 -12.98
CA LEU A 64 -1.72 -3.68 -13.33
C LEU A 64 -2.44 -3.92 -14.66
N ALA A 65 -1.71 -4.39 -15.67
CA ALA A 65 -2.28 -4.65 -16.99
C ALA A 65 -3.37 -5.74 -16.95
N ASN A 66 -3.21 -6.72 -16.08
CA ASN A 66 -4.16 -7.82 -15.91
C ASN A 66 -5.21 -7.57 -14.83
N ASP A 67 -5.25 -6.36 -14.30
CA ASP A 67 -6.24 -5.92 -13.32
C ASP A 67 -6.25 -6.73 -12.01
N VAL A 68 -5.13 -7.34 -11.67
CA VAL A 68 -4.92 -7.95 -10.35
C VAL A 68 -4.67 -6.85 -9.31
N VAL A 69 -3.91 -5.82 -9.71
CA VAL A 69 -3.71 -4.59 -8.96
C VAL A 69 -4.34 -3.45 -9.74
N ARG A 70 -5.11 -2.62 -9.06
CA ARG A 70 -5.82 -1.51 -9.70
C ARG A 70 -5.48 -0.19 -9.03
N ILE A 71 -5.27 0.84 -9.82
CA ILE A 71 -5.12 2.21 -9.35
C ILE A 71 -6.43 2.94 -9.63
N ASP A 72 -7.14 3.32 -8.58
CA ASP A 72 -8.37 4.10 -8.69
C ASP A 72 -8.30 5.41 -7.90
N PHE A 73 -7.11 5.73 -7.37
CA PHE A 73 -6.87 6.94 -6.60
C PHE A 73 -6.36 8.06 -7.51
N ARG A 74 -6.96 9.24 -7.40
CA ARG A 74 -6.57 10.43 -8.17
C ARG A 74 -5.96 11.46 -7.25
N LEU A 75 -4.64 11.54 -7.23
CA LEU A 75 -3.91 12.45 -6.36
C LEU A 75 -4.34 13.91 -6.57
N HIS A 76 -4.50 14.33 -7.83
CA HIS A 76 -4.87 15.72 -8.12
C HIS A 76 -6.19 16.11 -7.47
N THR A 77 -7.18 15.22 -7.52
CA THR A 77 -8.48 15.44 -6.89
C THR A 77 -8.39 15.52 -5.37
N GLU A 78 -7.49 14.74 -4.76
CA GLU A 78 -7.36 14.62 -3.31
C GLU A 78 -6.22 15.46 -2.74
N ILE A 79 -5.64 16.36 -3.54
CA ILE A 79 -4.37 17.01 -3.20
C ILE A 79 -4.43 17.83 -1.89
N ASP A 80 -5.53 18.51 -1.63
CA ASP A 80 -5.62 19.33 -0.42
C ASP A 80 -5.64 18.46 0.85
N THR A 81 -6.36 17.37 0.82
CA THR A 81 -6.41 16.42 1.94
C THR A 81 -5.03 15.76 2.13
N VAL A 82 -4.39 15.34 1.05
CA VAL A 82 -3.05 14.74 1.10
C VAL A 82 -2.03 15.71 1.70
N ARG A 83 -2.05 16.98 1.28
CA ARG A 83 -1.20 18.02 1.88
C ARG A 83 -1.43 18.16 3.39
N GLY A 84 -2.68 18.18 3.79
CA GLY A 84 -3.07 18.28 5.20
C GLY A 84 -2.54 17.11 6.03
N LEU A 85 -2.64 15.89 5.51
CA LEU A 85 -2.11 14.70 6.18
C LEU A 85 -0.59 14.78 6.34
N MET A 86 0.13 15.15 5.28
CA MET A 86 1.59 15.26 5.35
C MET A 86 2.05 16.35 6.33
N ARG A 87 1.31 17.46 6.44
CA ARG A 87 1.57 18.46 7.45
C ARG A 87 1.33 17.94 8.86
N LYS A 88 0.19 17.27 9.08
CA LYS A 88 -0.19 16.72 10.37
C LYS A 88 0.84 15.71 10.88
N PHE A 89 1.36 14.86 10.01
CA PHE A 89 2.30 13.81 10.35
C PHE A 89 3.75 14.10 9.91
N ALA A 90 4.10 15.39 9.78
CA ALA A 90 5.43 15.80 9.33
C ALA A 90 6.56 15.27 10.20
N SER A 91 6.33 15.05 11.49
CA SER A 91 7.34 14.58 12.42
C SER A 91 7.57 13.06 12.36
N VAL A 92 6.67 12.31 11.73
CA VAL A 92 6.82 10.84 11.64
C VAL A 92 8.02 10.44 10.79
N PRO A 93 8.41 10.94 9.59
CA PRO A 93 7.72 11.75 8.60
C PRO A 93 6.89 10.92 7.63
N MET A 94 5.71 11.40 7.31
CA MET A 94 4.81 10.75 6.36
C MET A 94 5.26 10.98 4.92
N SER A 95 5.44 9.90 4.14
CA SER A 95 5.73 10.01 2.72
C SER A 95 4.47 10.34 1.92
N LEU A 96 4.65 10.75 0.66
CA LEU A 96 3.52 10.94 -0.26
C LEU A 96 2.73 9.65 -0.43
N ALA A 97 3.41 8.52 -0.59
CA ALA A 97 2.74 7.22 -0.71
C ALA A 97 1.89 6.92 0.52
N ASP A 98 2.44 7.12 1.72
CA ASP A 98 1.72 6.92 2.98
C ASP A 98 0.46 7.79 3.05
N ALA A 99 0.60 9.07 2.70
CA ALA A 99 -0.53 10.00 2.71
C ALA A 99 -1.63 9.57 1.74
N CYS A 100 -1.25 9.12 0.55
CA CYS A 100 -2.21 8.60 -0.42
C CYS A 100 -2.96 7.38 0.11
N LEU A 101 -2.26 6.44 0.74
CA LEU A 101 -2.88 5.25 1.31
C LEU A 101 -3.83 5.60 2.46
N VAL A 102 -3.44 6.52 3.34
CA VAL A 102 -4.32 7.00 4.41
C VAL A 102 -5.58 7.62 3.80
N ARG A 103 -5.43 8.48 2.78
CA ARG A 103 -6.59 9.10 2.13
C ARG A 103 -7.50 8.06 1.47
N MET A 104 -6.93 7.03 0.83
CA MET A 104 -7.72 5.94 0.28
C MET A 104 -8.57 5.26 1.36
N SER A 105 -8.03 5.09 2.57
CA SER A 105 -8.77 4.52 3.69
C SER A 105 -9.88 5.43 4.20
N GLU A 106 -9.77 6.73 3.97
CA GLU A 106 -10.82 7.69 4.30
C GLU A 106 -11.95 7.70 3.27
N LEU A 107 -11.60 7.52 2.00
CA LEU A 107 -12.56 7.52 0.90
C LEU A 107 -13.48 6.31 0.91
N ASP A 108 -13.04 5.20 1.48
CA ASP A 108 -13.84 4.00 1.61
C ASP A 108 -13.60 3.37 2.99
N ALA A 109 -14.61 3.40 3.83
CA ALA A 109 -14.53 2.93 5.23
C ALA A 109 -14.24 1.42 5.32
N GLN A 110 -14.48 0.64 4.27
CA GLN A 110 -14.21 -0.80 4.23
C GLN A 110 -12.74 -1.12 3.91
N THR A 111 -11.90 -0.11 3.78
CA THR A 111 -10.50 -0.28 3.41
C THR A 111 -9.66 -0.84 4.55
N THR A 112 -8.89 -1.87 4.23
CA THR A 112 -7.81 -2.38 5.07
C THR A 112 -6.50 -2.26 4.31
N ILE A 113 -5.44 -1.76 4.95
CA ILE A 113 -4.13 -1.57 4.33
C ILE A 113 -3.21 -2.73 4.69
N VAL A 114 -2.70 -3.43 3.68
CA VAL A 114 -1.65 -4.43 3.84
C VAL A 114 -0.31 -3.70 3.79
N THR A 115 0.41 -3.72 4.89
CA THR A 115 1.67 -2.99 5.04
C THR A 115 2.63 -3.72 5.98
N MET A 116 3.91 -3.42 5.86
CA MET A 116 4.95 -3.83 6.81
C MET A 116 5.49 -2.65 7.60
N ASP A 117 4.95 -1.45 7.36
CA ASP A 117 5.40 -0.21 7.98
C ASP A 117 4.61 0.08 9.25
N GLY A 118 5.30 0.02 10.40
CA GLY A 118 4.70 0.30 11.70
C GLY A 118 4.15 1.72 11.87
N ASP A 119 4.57 2.66 11.00
CA ASP A 119 4.07 4.03 11.05
C ASP A 119 2.55 4.10 10.81
N PHE A 120 1.97 3.10 10.12
CA PHE A 120 0.52 3.02 9.94
C PHE A 120 -0.25 2.77 11.24
N SER A 121 0.42 2.35 12.31
CA SER A 121 -0.19 2.31 13.64
C SER A 121 -0.23 3.68 14.32
N VAL A 122 0.58 4.62 13.85
CA VAL A 122 0.62 6.01 14.34
C VAL A 122 -0.36 6.89 13.56
N TYR A 123 -0.43 6.71 12.24
CA TYR A 123 -1.34 7.49 11.40
C TYR A 123 -2.79 7.27 11.81
N ARG A 124 -3.62 8.27 11.53
CA ARG A 124 -5.06 8.20 11.79
C ARG A 124 -5.81 8.65 10.54
N ARG A 125 -6.95 8.02 10.28
CA ARG A 125 -7.89 8.48 9.25
C ARG A 125 -9.03 9.24 9.92
N ASN A 126 -9.68 10.11 9.16
CA ASN A 126 -10.80 10.90 9.66
C ASN A 126 -10.46 11.56 11.01
N ARG A 127 -9.25 12.12 11.11
CA ARG A 127 -8.65 12.82 12.24
C ARG A 127 -8.19 11.93 13.39
N ARG A 128 -8.99 10.96 13.87
CA ARG A 128 -8.71 10.21 15.11
C ARG A 128 -8.85 8.70 14.99
N GLN A 129 -9.40 8.20 13.89
CA GLN A 129 -9.69 6.77 13.76
C GLN A 129 -8.42 5.99 13.45
N VAL A 130 -8.25 4.87 14.13
CA VAL A 130 -7.22 3.89 13.80
C VAL A 130 -7.51 3.30 12.43
N ILE A 131 -6.47 3.18 11.62
CA ILE A 131 -6.60 2.62 10.27
C ILE A 131 -6.53 1.10 10.38
N PRO A 132 -7.52 0.36 9.85
CA PRO A 132 -7.41 -1.10 9.78
C PRO A 132 -6.22 -1.52 8.93
N THR A 133 -5.34 -2.35 9.48
CA THR A 133 -4.14 -2.84 8.79
C THR A 133 -3.99 -4.33 8.92
N ILE A 134 -3.30 -4.93 7.95
CA ILE A 134 -2.79 -6.29 8.02
C ILE A 134 -1.28 -6.19 7.94
N MET A 135 -0.60 -6.63 8.99
CA MET A 135 0.87 -6.60 9.11
C MET A 135 1.39 -7.98 9.47
N PRO A 136 2.66 -8.29 9.12
CA PRO A 136 3.26 -9.54 9.56
C PRO A 136 3.34 -9.58 11.09
N GLY A 137 3.14 -10.76 11.66
CA GLY A 137 3.23 -10.96 13.10
C GLY A 137 4.64 -10.70 13.63
N ARG A 138 4.75 -10.33 14.93
CA ARG A 138 6.03 -10.17 15.60
C ARG A 138 6.75 -11.53 15.64
N GLY A 139 8.02 -11.56 15.23
CA GLY A 139 8.82 -12.78 15.22
C GLY A 139 8.59 -13.69 14.02
N GLY A 140 7.77 -13.25 13.07
CA GLY A 140 7.55 -13.97 11.81
C GLY A 140 8.53 -13.58 10.73
#